data_5ea612db6257b06e9fdadb19c9b0eafe
#
_entry.id   5ea612db6257b06e9fdadb19c9b0eafe
#
_cell.length_a   1.000
_cell.length_b   1.000
_cell.length_c   1.000
_cell.angle_alpha   90.00
_cell.angle_beta   90.00
_cell.angle_gamma   90.00
#
_symmetry.space_group_name_H-M   'P 1'
#
loop_
_entity.id
_entity.type
_entity.pdbx_description
1 polymer ?
#
loop_
_entity_poly.entity_id
_entity_poly.type
_entity_poly.pdbx_seq_one_letter_code
_entity_poly.pdbx_strand_id
1 'polypeptide(L)'
;MQHTKIALRTFLLALLAQTLFFAACKDKSDDTVEENITKVVVSLTGGGQVREFKWEDADGPGGNAPKVDSILLPQSLAGTANTLLGELRIFDGATEVTEEIRTEKNEHLFVYKLTGTALAQLAYDDVDGNNEKFGLKTRWVVNTGAGAVNIKLYHEPTSKFDLNNPGGEVDFDVTFPVRIQ
;
A
#
# COMPACT_ATOMS: atom_id res chain seq x y z
N MET A 1 -9.66 21.62 73.28
CA MET A 1 -9.88 20.43 72.43
C MET A 1 -10.64 20.71 71.11
N GLN A 2 -10.82 21.96 70.66
CA GLN A 2 -11.52 22.29 69.41
C GLN A 2 -10.60 22.57 68.21
N HIS A 3 -9.38 22.96 68.44
CA HIS A 3 -8.43 23.35 67.39
C HIS A 3 -7.83 22.14 66.61
N THR A 4 -7.72 20.98 67.23
CA THR A 4 -7.18 19.76 66.62
C THR A 4 -8.14 19.09 65.60
N LYS A 5 -9.45 19.30 65.72
CA LYS A 5 -10.43 18.74 64.80
C LYS A 5 -10.56 19.53 63.49
N ILE A 6 -10.23 20.80 63.48
CA ILE A 6 -10.28 21.67 62.30
C ILE A 6 -9.08 21.39 61.40
N ALA A 7 -7.88 21.25 62.00
CA ALA A 7 -6.64 20.95 61.24
C ALA A 7 -6.72 19.57 60.51
N LEU A 8 -7.36 18.58 61.13
CA LEU A 8 -7.48 17.25 60.54
C LEU A 8 -8.47 17.23 59.36
N ARG A 9 -9.53 18.06 59.42
CA ARG A 9 -10.51 18.16 58.31
C ARG A 9 -10.00 18.90 57.12
N THR A 10 -9.19 19.92 57.32
CA THR A 10 -8.53 20.67 56.21
C THR A 10 -7.44 19.82 55.54
N PHE A 11 -6.72 18.99 56.28
CA PHE A 11 -5.71 18.09 55.73
C PHE A 11 -6.34 16.94 54.90
N LEU A 12 -7.50 16.43 55.30
CA LEU A 12 -8.21 15.37 54.55
C LEU A 12 -8.82 15.90 53.26
N LEU A 13 -9.28 17.16 53.21
CA LEU A 13 -9.82 17.79 52.01
C LEU A 13 -8.71 18.18 51.01
N ALA A 14 -7.50 18.50 51.46
CA ALA A 14 -6.37 18.76 50.60
C ALA A 14 -5.81 17.49 49.95
N LEU A 15 -5.93 16.32 50.58
CA LEU A 15 -5.43 15.06 50.03
C LEU A 15 -6.41 14.47 48.98
N LEU A 16 -7.69 14.85 49.02
CA LEU A 16 -8.72 14.38 48.05
C LEU A 16 -8.69 15.19 46.75
N ALA A 17 -8.08 16.37 46.74
CA ALA A 17 -7.97 17.24 45.55
C ALA A 17 -6.76 16.89 44.65
N GLN A 18 -5.85 16.03 45.09
CA GLN A 18 -4.66 15.64 44.30
C GLN A 18 -4.83 14.38 43.44
N THR A 19 -5.97 13.72 43.49
CA THR A 19 -6.21 12.47 42.72
C THR A 19 -6.93 12.66 41.38
N LEU A 20 -7.16 13.89 40.92
CA LEU A 20 -7.93 14.18 39.71
C LEU A 20 -7.12 14.69 38.51
N PHE A 21 -5.79 14.64 38.53
CA PHE A 21 -4.96 15.12 37.43
C PHE A 21 -4.11 14.04 36.75
N PHE A 22 -4.53 12.77 36.83
CA PHE A 22 -4.02 11.76 35.89
C PHE A 22 -5.13 11.36 34.89
N ALA A 23 -5.75 12.37 34.26
CA ALA A 23 -6.28 12.13 32.94
C ALA A 23 -5.06 12.02 32.03
N ALA A 24 -4.56 10.80 31.88
CA ALA A 24 -3.57 10.48 30.86
C ALA A 24 -4.14 11.00 29.52
N CYS A 25 -3.49 12.01 28.96
CA CYS A 25 -3.44 12.13 27.53
C CYS A 25 -2.91 10.77 27.06
N LYS A 26 -3.81 9.93 26.55
CA LYS A 26 -3.42 8.90 25.61
C LYS A 26 -3.03 9.69 24.38
N ASP A 27 -1.73 10.06 24.29
CA ASP A 27 -1.16 10.35 23.01
C ASP A 27 -1.56 9.12 22.17
N LYS A 28 -2.46 9.33 21.21
CA LYS A 28 -2.41 8.53 20.01
C LYS A 28 -1.03 8.83 19.43
N SER A 29 -0.03 8.04 19.79
CA SER A 29 1.01 7.77 18.85
C SER A 29 0.24 7.21 17.64
N ASP A 30 0.08 8.00 16.59
CA ASP A 30 0.02 7.47 15.27
C ASP A 30 1.38 6.74 15.10
N ASP A 31 1.46 5.52 15.65
CA ASP A 31 2.40 4.55 15.17
C ASP A 31 1.85 4.23 13.76
N THR A 32 2.31 4.99 12.78
CA THR A 32 2.28 4.58 11.39
C THR A 32 3.09 3.29 11.37
N VAL A 33 2.38 2.17 11.53
CA VAL A 33 3.01 0.86 11.41
C VAL A 33 3.34 0.75 9.93
N GLU A 34 4.61 0.98 9.61
CA GLU A 34 5.14 0.79 8.27
C GLU A 34 4.82 -0.65 7.85
N GLU A 35 4.09 -0.81 6.76
CA GLU A 35 3.63 -2.11 6.30
C GLU A 35 4.83 -2.93 5.80
N ASN A 36 5.07 -4.07 6.45
CA ASN A 36 6.17 -4.97 6.06
C ASN A 36 5.76 -5.81 4.84
N ILE A 37 5.76 -5.21 3.66
CA ILE A 37 5.38 -5.89 2.43
C ILE A 37 6.48 -6.82 1.95
N THR A 38 6.20 -8.12 2.01
CA THR A 38 7.13 -9.18 1.61
C THR A 38 6.77 -9.87 0.31
N LYS A 39 5.53 -9.69 -0.19
CA LYS A 39 5.11 -10.27 -1.47
C LYS A 39 4.07 -9.42 -2.17
N VAL A 40 4.25 -9.24 -3.47
CA VAL A 40 3.31 -8.59 -4.38
C VAL A 40 2.93 -9.57 -5.48
N VAL A 41 1.62 -9.77 -5.70
CA VAL A 41 1.09 -10.60 -6.78
C VAL A 41 0.36 -9.71 -7.77
N VAL A 42 0.81 -9.72 -9.02
CA VAL A 42 0.14 -9.06 -10.15
C VAL A 42 -0.72 -10.09 -10.86
N SER A 43 -2.03 -9.93 -10.82
CA SER A 43 -3.00 -10.74 -11.57
C SER A 43 -3.38 -10.01 -12.84
N LEU A 44 -3.15 -10.63 -14.01
CA LEU A 44 -3.52 -10.09 -15.31
C LEU A 44 -4.60 -10.94 -15.93
N THR A 45 -5.75 -10.35 -16.22
CA THR A 45 -6.92 -11.02 -16.79
C THR A 45 -7.17 -10.57 -18.23
N GLY A 46 -7.28 -11.53 -19.14
CA GLY A 46 -7.65 -11.32 -20.53
C GLY A 46 -8.18 -12.59 -21.18
N GLY A 47 -9.03 -12.49 -22.18
CA GLY A 47 -9.60 -13.65 -22.88
C GLY A 47 -10.27 -14.69 -21.98
N GLY A 48 -10.80 -14.27 -20.81
CA GLY A 48 -11.40 -15.15 -19.81
C GLY A 48 -10.39 -15.96 -18.99
N GLN A 49 -9.10 -15.65 -19.08
CA GLN A 49 -8.03 -16.32 -18.33
C GLN A 49 -7.34 -15.35 -17.40
N VAL A 50 -6.86 -15.85 -16.25
CA VAL A 50 -6.03 -15.10 -15.29
C VAL A 50 -4.62 -15.67 -15.33
N ARG A 51 -3.63 -14.78 -15.27
CA ARG A 51 -2.21 -15.10 -15.10
C ARG A 51 -1.68 -14.29 -13.93
N GLU A 52 -0.95 -14.97 -13.02
CA GLU A 52 -0.37 -14.36 -11.82
C GLU A 52 1.15 -14.35 -11.91
N PHE A 53 1.75 -13.26 -11.46
CA PHE A 53 3.17 -13.03 -11.40
C PHE A 53 3.53 -12.47 -10.04
N LYS A 54 4.63 -12.95 -9.45
CA LYS A 54 4.98 -12.67 -8.06
C LYS A 54 6.33 -11.96 -7.97
N TRP A 55 6.39 -11.02 -7.08
CA TRP A 55 7.60 -10.57 -6.44
C TRP A 55 7.54 -11.05 -4.98
N GLU A 56 8.62 -11.59 -4.44
CA GLU A 56 8.68 -12.11 -3.08
C GLU A 56 10.05 -11.88 -2.47
N ASP A 57 10.07 -11.19 -1.35
CA ASP A 57 11.22 -10.92 -0.48
C ASP A 57 10.93 -11.57 0.88
N ALA A 58 11.22 -12.86 0.99
CA ALA A 58 10.79 -13.67 2.14
C ALA A 58 11.56 -13.37 3.44
N ASP A 59 12.74 -12.77 3.34
CA ASP A 59 13.60 -12.41 4.47
C ASP A 59 13.71 -10.90 4.71
N GLY A 60 12.94 -10.09 3.93
CA GLY A 60 12.81 -8.65 4.09
C GLY A 60 14.02 -7.85 3.63
N PRO A 61 13.97 -6.52 3.80
CA PRO A 61 15.00 -5.61 3.32
C PRO A 61 16.39 -5.95 3.83
N GLY A 62 17.37 -6.08 2.92
CA GLY A 62 18.78 -6.31 3.25
C GLY A 62 19.18 -7.78 3.39
N GLY A 63 18.25 -8.71 3.16
CA GLY A 63 18.49 -10.14 3.09
C GLY A 63 19.01 -10.64 1.74
N ASN A 64 18.50 -11.79 1.28
CA ASN A 64 18.77 -12.27 -0.07
C ASN A 64 18.01 -11.41 -1.10
N ALA A 65 18.47 -11.41 -2.36
CA ALA A 65 17.73 -10.72 -3.40
C ALA A 65 16.32 -11.32 -3.57
N PRO A 66 15.28 -10.49 -3.71
CA PRO A 66 13.92 -10.97 -3.89
C PRO A 66 13.77 -11.80 -5.17
N LYS A 67 12.84 -12.75 -5.13
CA LYS A 67 12.44 -13.54 -6.30
C LYS A 67 11.41 -12.75 -7.11
N VAL A 68 11.64 -12.61 -8.41
CA VAL A 68 10.76 -11.87 -9.30
C VAL A 68 10.40 -12.71 -10.51
N ASP A 69 9.12 -12.90 -10.76
CA ASP A 69 8.64 -13.50 -11.99
C ASP A 69 8.79 -12.55 -13.18
N SER A 70 9.04 -13.11 -14.36
CA SER A 70 8.88 -12.35 -15.60
C SER A 70 7.44 -12.45 -16.11
N ILE A 71 6.81 -11.33 -16.41
CA ILE A 71 5.48 -11.29 -17.03
C ILE A 71 5.63 -11.69 -18.49
N LEU A 72 5.45 -12.98 -18.77
CA LEU A 72 5.52 -13.54 -20.12
C LEU A 72 4.12 -13.94 -20.58
N LEU A 73 3.60 -13.24 -21.58
CA LEU A 73 2.23 -13.44 -22.05
C LEU A 73 2.17 -13.47 -23.59
N PRO A 74 1.26 -14.31 -24.16
CA PRO A 74 0.93 -14.21 -25.57
C PRO A 74 0.04 -12.97 -25.81
N GLN A 75 0.28 -12.26 -26.93
CA GLN A 75 -0.55 -11.12 -27.35
C GLN A 75 -2.04 -11.47 -27.44
N SER A 76 -2.35 -12.71 -27.85
CA SER A 76 -3.72 -13.22 -27.97
C SER A 76 -4.52 -13.20 -26.68
N LEU A 77 -3.84 -13.19 -25.49
CA LEU A 77 -4.52 -13.07 -24.20
C LEU A 77 -5.25 -11.74 -24.06
N ALA A 78 -4.69 -10.65 -24.61
CA ALA A 78 -5.29 -9.32 -24.55
C ALA A 78 -6.47 -9.12 -25.55
N GLY A 79 -6.74 -10.10 -26.40
CA GLY A 79 -7.80 -10.06 -27.40
C GLY A 79 -7.60 -8.94 -28.43
N THR A 80 -8.67 -8.62 -29.15
CA THR A 80 -8.65 -7.60 -30.22
C THR A 80 -8.47 -6.17 -29.67
N ALA A 81 -8.80 -5.93 -28.41
CA ALA A 81 -8.63 -4.63 -27.75
C ALA A 81 -7.19 -4.40 -27.25
N ASN A 82 -6.32 -5.42 -27.33
CA ASN A 82 -4.96 -5.40 -26.78
C ASN A 82 -4.93 -5.00 -25.30
N THR A 83 -5.94 -5.39 -24.53
CA THR A 83 -6.16 -4.89 -23.17
C THR A 83 -6.22 -6.03 -22.16
N LEU A 84 -5.51 -5.88 -21.06
CA LEU A 84 -5.57 -6.76 -19.89
C LEU A 84 -6.07 -5.96 -18.69
N LEU A 85 -6.86 -6.60 -17.82
CA LEU A 85 -7.22 -6.06 -16.51
C LEU A 85 -6.18 -6.51 -15.50
N GLY A 86 -5.60 -5.58 -14.77
CA GLY A 86 -4.62 -5.81 -13.73
C GLY A 86 -5.23 -5.61 -12.34
N GLU A 87 -4.91 -6.49 -11.40
CA GLU A 87 -5.23 -6.35 -9.99
C GLU A 87 -4.04 -6.81 -9.16
N LEU A 88 -3.75 -6.08 -8.08
CA LEU A 88 -2.69 -6.42 -7.14
C LEU A 88 -3.26 -7.14 -5.92
N ARG A 89 -2.48 -8.09 -5.39
CA ARG A 89 -2.62 -8.63 -4.03
C ARG A 89 -1.31 -8.46 -3.28
N ILE A 90 -1.41 -7.99 -2.05
CA ILE A 90 -0.28 -7.57 -1.21
C ILE A 90 -0.25 -8.43 0.04
N PHE A 91 0.96 -8.81 0.47
CA PHE A 91 1.14 -9.72 1.60
C PHE A 91 2.26 -9.26 2.54
N ASP A 92 2.02 -9.40 3.83
CA ASP A 92 3.03 -9.46 4.88
C ASP A 92 3.24 -10.93 5.28
N GLY A 93 4.37 -11.51 4.94
CA GLY A 93 4.62 -12.95 5.10
C GLY A 93 3.56 -13.80 4.41
N ALA A 94 2.82 -14.57 5.20
CA ALA A 94 1.72 -15.42 4.72
C ALA A 94 0.35 -14.73 4.75
N THR A 95 0.25 -13.55 5.38
CA THR A 95 -1.01 -12.82 5.55
C THR A 95 -1.27 -11.91 4.34
N GLU A 96 -2.46 -12.00 3.75
CA GLU A 96 -2.88 -11.06 2.72
C GLU A 96 -3.39 -9.78 3.38
N VAL A 97 -2.74 -8.64 3.11
CA VAL A 97 -3.07 -7.31 3.65
C VAL A 97 -3.77 -6.40 2.63
N THR A 98 -4.14 -6.94 1.47
CA THR A 98 -4.78 -6.17 0.38
C THR A 98 -6.03 -5.42 0.82
N GLU A 99 -6.86 -6.02 1.68
CA GLU A 99 -8.10 -5.39 2.16
C GLU A 99 -7.83 -4.30 3.22
N GLU A 100 -6.75 -4.39 3.97
CA GLU A 100 -6.27 -3.36 4.87
C GLU A 100 -5.89 -2.11 4.06
N ILE A 101 -4.98 -2.24 3.10
CA ILE A 101 -4.60 -1.18 2.16
C ILE A 101 -5.82 -0.61 1.41
N ARG A 102 -6.80 -1.45 1.06
CA ARG A 102 -8.04 -1.01 0.41
C ARG A 102 -8.93 -0.17 1.35
N THR A 103 -8.97 -0.51 2.63
CA THR A 103 -9.72 0.24 3.64
C THR A 103 -9.09 1.61 3.86
N GLU A 104 -7.77 1.68 3.82
CA GLU A 104 -6.94 2.87 3.98
C GLU A 104 -6.57 3.54 2.65
N LYS A 105 -7.34 3.31 1.60
CA LYS A 105 -7.06 3.79 0.24
C LYS A 105 -6.87 5.31 0.10
N ASN A 106 -7.35 6.12 1.05
CA ASN A 106 -7.11 7.56 1.06
C ASN A 106 -5.65 7.88 1.41
N GLU A 107 -5.00 7.00 2.16
CA GLU A 107 -3.63 7.11 2.65
C GLU A 107 -2.63 6.37 1.75
N HIS A 108 -3.11 5.65 0.72
CA HIS A 108 -2.29 4.87 -0.17
C HIS A 108 -2.42 5.28 -1.64
N LEU A 109 -1.31 5.14 -2.40
CA LEU A 109 -1.27 5.34 -3.86
C LEU A 109 -0.30 4.35 -4.50
N PHE A 110 -0.79 3.54 -5.43
CA PHE A 110 0.06 2.75 -6.30
C PHE A 110 0.51 3.58 -7.51
N VAL A 111 1.81 3.64 -7.75
CA VAL A 111 2.38 4.33 -8.90
C VAL A 111 3.05 3.33 -9.84
N TYR A 112 2.75 3.44 -11.12
CA TYR A 112 3.26 2.56 -12.17
C TYR A 112 4.16 3.33 -13.14
N LYS A 113 5.36 2.80 -13.38
CA LYS A 113 6.28 3.35 -14.37
C LYS A 113 6.58 2.29 -15.43
N LEU A 114 6.29 2.60 -16.68
CA LEU A 114 6.46 1.70 -17.82
C LEU A 114 7.77 2.01 -18.55
N THR A 115 8.45 0.95 -19.00
CA THR A 115 9.63 1.07 -19.88
C THR A 115 9.54 0.06 -21.02
N GLY A 116 10.24 0.34 -22.12
CA GLY A 116 10.23 -0.53 -23.30
C GLY A 116 8.96 -0.39 -24.14
N THR A 117 8.61 -1.44 -24.89
CA THR A 117 7.53 -1.41 -25.90
C THR A 117 6.38 -2.37 -25.59
N ALA A 118 6.55 -3.31 -24.66
CA ALA A 118 5.53 -4.32 -24.32
C ALA A 118 4.27 -3.72 -23.72
N LEU A 119 4.39 -2.62 -22.99
CA LEU A 119 3.29 -1.89 -22.37
C LEU A 119 3.19 -0.51 -22.98
N ALA A 120 2.12 -0.26 -23.73
CA ALA A 120 1.89 1.03 -24.39
C ALA A 120 1.24 2.05 -23.45
N GLN A 121 0.34 1.60 -22.56
CA GLN A 121 -0.38 2.45 -21.64
C GLN A 121 -0.85 1.65 -20.43
N LEU A 122 -0.97 2.35 -19.29
CA LEU A 122 -1.63 1.86 -18.09
C LEU A 122 -2.61 2.93 -17.59
N ALA A 123 -3.85 2.52 -17.33
CA ALA A 123 -4.89 3.37 -16.76
C ALA A 123 -5.31 2.83 -15.40
N TYR A 124 -5.67 3.72 -14.49
CA TYR A 124 -6.24 3.39 -13.19
C TYR A 124 -7.73 3.10 -13.36
N ASP A 125 -8.20 1.96 -12.84
CA ASP A 125 -9.61 1.55 -12.88
C ASP A 125 -10.29 1.66 -11.52
N ASP A 126 -9.59 2.18 -10.51
CA ASP A 126 -10.13 2.45 -9.18
C ASP A 126 -9.69 3.82 -8.65
N VAL A 127 -10.45 4.28 -7.66
CA VAL A 127 -10.22 5.55 -6.98
C VAL A 127 -10.41 5.39 -5.48
N ASP A 128 -9.84 6.33 -4.74
CA ASP A 128 -10.02 6.44 -3.29
C ASP A 128 -11.37 7.09 -2.90
N GLY A 129 -11.52 7.43 -1.61
CA GLY A 129 -12.72 8.09 -1.09
C GLY A 129 -12.89 9.55 -1.54
N ASN A 130 -11.83 10.19 -2.03
CA ASN A 130 -11.81 11.55 -2.56
C ASN A 130 -11.95 11.59 -4.09
N ASN A 131 -12.17 10.43 -4.73
CA ASN A 131 -12.21 10.26 -6.18
C ASN A 131 -10.85 10.56 -6.86
N GLU A 132 -9.76 10.36 -6.13
CA GLU A 132 -8.40 10.43 -6.64
C GLU A 132 -7.89 9.02 -6.98
N LYS A 133 -6.80 8.92 -7.75
CA LYS A 133 -6.22 7.63 -8.15
C LYS A 133 -5.82 6.81 -6.93
N PHE A 134 -6.13 5.51 -6.97
CA PHE A 134 -5.67 4.54 -5.99
C PHE A 134 -4.69 3.53 -6.62
N GLY A 135 -5.12 2.79 -7.62
CA GLY A 135 -4.24 1.98 -8.48
C GLY A 135 -4.09 0.51 -8.07
N LEU A 136 -4.92 -0.01 -7.20
CA LEU A 136 -4.98 -1.44 -6.92
C LEU A 136 -5.54 -2.22 -8.13
N LYS A 137 -6.44 -1.57 -8.90
CA LYS A 137 -7.00 -2.06 -10.15
C LYS A 137 -6.58 -1.17 -11.31
N THR A 138 -6.15 -1.81 -12.38
CA THR A 138 -5.58 -1.12 -13.55
C THR A 138 -5.99 -1.77 -14.86
N ARG A 139 -5.85 -1.03 -15.94
CA ARG A 139 -6.02 -1.51 -17.31
C ARG A 139 -4.74 -1.29 -18.08
N TRP A 140 -4.24 -2.36 -18.71
CA TRP A 140 -2.97 -2.39 -19.41
C TRP A 140 -3.19 -2.54 -20.90
N VAL A 141 -2.72 -1.60 -21.70
CA VAL A 141 -2.68 -1.74 -23.15
C VAL A 141 -1.33 -2.32 -23.52
N VAL A 142 -1.33 -3.48 -24.16
CA VAL A 142 -0.13 -4.26 -24.46
C VAL A 142 0.13 -4.36 -25.95
N ASN A 143 1.42 -4.41 -26.32
CA ASN A 143 1.89 -4.69 -27.67
C ASN A 143 2.93 -5.80 -27.62
N THR A 144 3.11 -6.51 -28.74
CA THR A 144 4.25 -7.42 -28.88
C THR A 144 5.55 -6.65 -28.65
N GLY A 145 6.40 -7.16 -27.77
CA GLY A 145 7.65 -6.48 -27.40
C GLY A 145 8.17 -6.87 -26.03
N ALA A 146 9.17 -6.14 -25.58
CA ALA A 146 9.78 -6.31 -24.27
C ALA A 146 9.84 -4.98 -23.51
N GLY A 147 9.90 -5.06 -22.18
CA GLY A 147 9.99 -3.89 -21.32
C GLY A 147 9.94 -4.28 -19.85
N ALA A 148 9.52 -3.35 -19.02
CA ALA A 148 9.28 -3.59 -17.60
C ALA A 148 8.18 -2.67 -17.08
N VAL A 149 7.53 -3.10 -16.00
CA VAL A 149 6.68 -2.28 -15.16
C VAL A 149 7.30 -2.19 -13.77
N ASN A 150 7.57 -0.98 -13.31
CA ASN A 150 7.88 -0.71 -11.92
C ASN A 150 6.59 -0.32 -11.21
N ILE A 151 6.38 -0.87 -10.02
CA ILE A 151 5.20 -0.65 -9.18
C ILE A 151 5.71 -0.20 -7.82
N LYS A 152 5.22 0.94 -7.34
CA LYS A 152 5.48 1.45 -6.00
C LYS A 152 4.19 1.65 -5.25
N LEU A 153 4.17 1.32 -3.97
CA LEU A 153 3.15 1.76 -3.04
C LEU A 153 3.70 2.94 -2.25
N TYR A 154 2.96 4.02 -2.24
CA TYR A 154 3.22 5.18 -1.39
C TYR A 154 2.20 5.23 -0.26
N HIS A 155 2.68 5.43 0.96
CA HIS A 155 1.90 5.71 2.14
C HIS A 155 1.89 7.22 2.40
N GLU A 156 0.73 7.75 2.78
CA GLU A 156 0.48 9.19 3.04
C GLU A 156 1.02 10.11 1.93
N PRO A 157 0.69 9.85 0.64
CA PRO A 157 1.14 10.70 -0.44
C PRO A 157 0.59 12.12 -0.28
N THR A 158 1.44 13.13 -0.42
CA THR A 158 1.02 14.54 -0.37
C THR A 158 0.25 14.98 -1.61
N SER A 159 0.35 14.21 -2.71
CA SER A 159 -0.37 14.43 -3.96
C SER A 159 -0.61 13.11 -4.71
N LYS A 160 -1.86 12.84 -5.08
CA LYS A 160 -2.23 11.73 -5.97
C LYS A 160 -2.35 12.15 -7.44
N PHE A 161 -2.11 13.43 -7.74
CA PHE A 161 -2.10 13.98 -9.11
C PHE A 161 -0.72 13.94 -9.72
N ASP A 162 0.33 14.26 -8.95
CA ASP A 162 1.72 14.20 -9.40
C ASP A 162 2.33 12.82 -9.18
N LEU A 163 2.11 11.93 -10.14
CA LEU A 163 2.64 10.56 -10.07
C LEU A 163 4.18 10.47 -10.16
N ASN A 164 4.86 11.56 -10.54
CA ASN A 164 6.32 11.58 -10.57
C ASN A 164 6.92 11.93 -9.21
N ASN A 165 6.19 12.67 -8.40
CA ASN A 165 6.61 13.09 -7.06
C ASN A 165 5.40 13.16 -6.12
N PRO A 166 4.78 12.02 -5.78
CA PRO A 166 3.60 12.01 -4.92
C PRO A 166 3.90 12.46 -3.49
N GLY A 167 5.15 12.40 -3.03
CA GLY A 167 5.51 12.55 -1.62
C GLY A 167 5.08 11.33 -0.81
N GLY A 168 5.17 11.43 0.52
CA GLY A 168 4.91 10.31 1.42
C GLY A 168 6.06 9.32 1.50
N GLU A 169 5.84 8.20 2.16
CA GLU A 169 6.80 7.10 2.32
C GLU A 169 6.58 6.03 1.26
N VAL A 170 7.57 5.17 1.02
CA VAL A 170 7.48 4.09 0.03
C VAL A 170 7.52 2.77 0.75
N ASP A 171 6.37 2.07 0.82
CA ASP A 171 6.26 0.76 1.47
C ASP A 171 6.91 -0.35 0.64
N PHE A 172 6.81 -0.27 -0.68
CA PHE A 172 7.57 -1.13 -1.58
C PHE A 172 7.87 -0.50 -2.94
N ASP A 173 8.92 -0.99 -3.58
CA ASP A 173 9.39 -0.60 -4.92
C ASP A 173 9.83 -1.85 -5.68
N VAL A 174 9.00 -2.36 -6.57
CA VAL A 174 9.24 -3.62 -7.29
C VAL A 174 9.21 -3.43 -8.79
N THR A 175 10.01 -4.20 -9.51
CA THR A 175 10.06 -4.13 -10.98
C THR A 175 9.89 -5.51 -11.58
N PHE A 176 8.86 -5.69 -12.41
CA PHE A 176 8.62 -6.90 -13.18
C PHE A 176 9.11 -6.72 -14.61
N PRO A 177 10.02 -7.58 -15.11
CA PRO A 177 10.29 -7.70 -16.53
C PRO A 177 9.05 -8.13 -17.29
N VAL A 178 8.77 -7.53 -18.45
CA VAL A 178 7.58 -7.82 -19.27
C VAL A 178 7.98 -8.22 -20.67
N ARG A 179 7.38 -9.30 -21.19
CA ARG A 179 7.51 -9.72 -22.58
C ARG A 179 6.16 -10.19 -23.09
N ILE A 180 5.69 -9.55 -24.15
CA ILE A 180 4.47 -9.92 -24.90
C ILE A 180 4.88 -10.47 -26.25
N GLN A 181 4.37 -11.66 -26.64
CA GLN A 181 4.78 -12.37 -27.86
C GLN A 181 3.60 -13.05 -28.57
#